data_658511cb88b6e08dab02445c45867139
#
_entry.id   658511cb88b6e08dab02445c45867139
#
_cell.length_a   1.000
_cell.length_b   1.000
_cell.length_c   1.000
_cell.angle_alpha   90.00
_cell.angle_beta   90.00
_cell.angle_gamma   90.00
#
_symmetry.space_group_name_H-M   'P 1'
#
loop_
_entity.id
_entity.type
_entity.pdbx_description
1 polymer ?
#
loop_
_entity_poly.entity_id
_entity_poly.type
_entity_poly.pdbx_seq_one_letter_code
_entity_poly.pdbx_strand_id
1 'polypeptide(L)'
;MYPKAADEGAQPLATGIPFSGGGGYYQAGGAMAAAFAVQAQAPVAAWSTGLCNCFDDCHNCCVTCVCPCITFGQTAKIIDRGSTSCGTSGALYALVMLLTGCQCVYSCFYRAKMRAQYGLQVSPCSDCCVHCCCQCCPLCQEYRELKKRGL
;
A
#
# COMPACT_ATOMS: atom_id res chain seq x y z
N MET A 1 36.21 30.70 -9.84
CA MET A 1 36.27 31.23 -8.46
C MET A 1 34.98 30.79 -7.76
N TYR A 2 35.06 29.64 -7.07
CA TYR A 2 33.93 29.06 -6.35
C TYR A 2 34.01 29.49 -4.88
N PRO A 3 32.93 29.89 -4.23
CA PRO A 3 32.89 29.88 -2.77
C PRO A 3 32.25 28.59 -2.26
N LYS A 4 32.92 28.06 -1.38
CA LYS A 4 32.99 26.99 -0.45
C LYS A 4 31.73 26.86 0.44
N ALA A 5 31.43 25.60 0.72
CA ALA A 5 30.45 25.09 1.68
C ALA A 5 30.60 25.65 3.11
N ALA A 6 29.48 25.70 3.78
CA ALA A 6 29.35 25.48 5.22
C ALA A 6 28.01 24.77 5.38
N ASP A 7 27.94 23.58 5.77
CA ASP A 7 28.27 22.85 7.00
C ASP A 7 27.28 23.10 8.14
N GLU A 8 26.97 21.98 8.77
CA GLU A 8 26.29 21.76 10.05
C GLU A 8 24.77 21.89 10.01
N GLY A 9 24.07 20.86 10.30
CA GLY A 9 24.30 19.74 11.22
C GLY A 9 23.03 19.58 12.00
N ALA A 10 22.64 18.44 12.22
CA ALA A 10 21.85 17.91 13.30
C ALA A 10 20.97 16.76 12.80
N GLN A 11 21.53 15.59 12.80
CA GLN A 11 20.76 14.35 12.87
C GLN A 11 20.11 14.28 14.25
N PRO A 12 18.81 14.06 14.37
CA PRO A 12 18.27 13.64 15.65
C PRO A 12 18.67 12.20 15.91
N LEU A 13 19.36 12.05 17.02
CA LEU A 13 19.81 10.83 17.66
C LEU A 13 18.65 9.83 17.74
N ALA A 14 18.81 8.69 17.11
CA ALA A 14 17.92 7.55 17.32
C ALA A 14 18.15 7.04 18.75
N THR A 15 17.21 7.33 19.64
CA THR A 15 17.16 6.77 20.97
C THR A 15 16.84 5.29 20.86
N GLY A 16 17.87 4.45 21.06
CA GLY A 16 17.72 3.01 21.06
C GLY A 16 16.81 2.55 22.18
N ILE A 17 15.81 1.78 21.83
CA ILE A 17 14.98 1.06 22.79
C ILE A 17 15.81 -0.12 23.30
N PRO A 18 15.96 -0.31 24.61
CA PRO A 18 16.71 -1.45 25.15
C PRO A 18 15.96 -2.74 24.87
N PHE A 19 16.60 -3.64 24.14
CA PHE A 19 16.11 -4.99 23.92
C PHE A 19 16.41 -5.82 25.19
N SER A 20 15.39 -6.04 26.01
CA SER A 20 15.45 -7.01 27.10
C SER A 20 15.11 -8.38 26.57
N GLY A 21 16.08 -9.27 26.61
CA GLY A 21 15.96 -10.64 26.14
C GLY A 21 15.07 -11.50 27.03
N GLY A 22 14.32 -12.39 26.42
CA GLY A 22 13.56 -13.46 27.07
C GLY A 22 12.89 -14.34 26.03
N GLY A 23 13.38 -15.54 25.94
CA GLY A 23 13.10 -16.71 25.13
C GLY A 23 11.78 -16.91 24.41
N GLY A 24 11.91 -17.51 23.24
CA GLY A 24 11.07 -18.63 22.84
C GLY A 24 9.90 -18.36 21.92
N TYR A 25 10.03 -18.89 20.72
CA TYR A 25 9.00 -19.54 19.90
C TYR A 25 7.84 -18.70 19.31
N TYR A 26 7.80 -18.69 17.96
CA TYR A 26 6.65 -18.35 17.09
C TYR A 26 6.17 -16.90 17.05
N GLN A 27 6.89 -16.06 16.32
CA GLN A 27 6.48 -14.67 16.08
C GLN A 27 6.25 -14.33 14.59
N ALA A 28 5.71 -15.25 13.82
CA ALA A 28 5.21 -14.91 12.50
C ALA A 28 3.92 -14.06 12.55
N GLY A 29 3.15 -14.16 13.65
CA GLY A 29 1.93 -13.37 13.85
C GLY A 29 2.16 -11.97 14.43
N GLY A 30 3.27 -11.75 15.13
CA GLY A 30 3.55 -10.49 15.81
C GLY A 30 3.92 -9.33 14.89
N ALA A 31 4.58 -9.61 13.77
CA ALA A 31 4.96 -8.57 12.80
C ALA A 31 3.74 -7.96 12.08
N MET A 32 2.72 -8.77 11.78
CA MET A 32 1.46 -8.26 11.22
C MET A 32 0.66 -7.46 12.26
N ALA A 33 0.54 -7.96 13.47
CA ALA A 33 -0.16 -7.26 14.55
C ALA A 33 0.53 -5.94 14.93
N ALA A 34 1.86 -5.90 14.95
CA ALA A 34 2.64 -4.69 15.18
C ALA A 34 2.49 -3.66 14.04
N ALA A 35 2.38 -4.11 12.79
CA ALA A 35 2.13 -3.24 11.66
C ALA A 35 0.75 -2.56 11.75
N PHE A 36 -0.25 -3.24 12.30
CA PHE A 36 -1.57 -2.65 12.56
C PHE A 36 -1.60 -1.74 13.80
N ALA A 37 -0.76 -1.99 14.80
CA ALA A 37 -0.75 -1.22 16.06
C ALA A 37 -0.01 0.13 15.95
N VAL A 38 0.97 0.27 15.06
CA VAL A 38 1.75 1.51 14.87
C VAL A 38 0.93 2.61 14.16
N GLN A 39 -0.23 2.31 13.62
CA GLN A 39 -1.06 3.26 12.85
C GLN A 39 -1.82 4.29 13.68
N ALA A 40 -1.74 4.26 15.01
CA ALA A 40 -2.62 5.05 15.88
C ALA A 40 -2.17 6.51 16.11
N GLN A 41 -1.03 6.97 15.57
CA GLN A 41 -0.46 8.26 15.98
C GLN A 41 0.03 9.21 14.87
N ALA A 42 -0.11 8.84 13.59
CA ALA A 42 0.19 9.77 12.50
C ALA A 42 -1.08 10.56 12.11
N PRO A 43 -0.94 11.83 11.68
CA PRO A 43 -2.09 12.56 11.15
C PRO A 43 -2.66 11.80 9.96
N VAL A 44 -3.91 11.36 10.11
CA VAL A 44 -4.56 10.51 9.12
C VAL A 44 -5.01 11.38 7.95
N ALA A 45 -4.42 11.18 6.79
CA ALA A 45 -4.81 11.88 5.57
C ALA A 45 -6.05 11.26 4.94
N ALA A 46 -6.96 12.08 4.46
CA ALA A 46 -8.08 11.62 3.67
C ALA A 46 -7.61 11.13 2.29
N TRP A 47 -8.33 10.18 1.71
CA TRP A 47 -8.13 9.77 0.33
C TRP A 47 -8.36 10.96 -0.61
N SER A 48 -7.49 11.16 -1.57
CA SER A 48 -7.57 12.28 -2.52
C SER A 48 -8.73 12.13 -3.52
N THR A 49 -9.29 10.93 -3.64
CA THR A 49 -10.43 10.63 -4.52
C THR A 49 -11.43 9.71 -3.84
N GLY A 50 -12.71 9.86 -4.17
CA GLY A 50 -13.75 8.94 -3.71
C GLY A 50 -13.56 7.52 -4.27
N LEU A 51 -14.07 6.53 -3.54
CA LEU A 51 -14.00 5.12 -3.92
C LEU A 51 -14.70 4.88 -5.27
N CYS A 52 -15.89 5.45 -5.46
CA CYS A 52 -16.72 5.24 -6.63
C CYS A 52 -16.39 6.19 -7.81
N ASN A 53 -15.38 7.03 -7.67
CA ASN A 53 -14.95 7.96 -8.73
C ASN A 53 -14.10 7.26 -9.80
N CYS A 54 -14.48 6.05 -10.19
CA CYS A 54 -13.73 5.25 -11.19
C CYS A 54 -13.64 5.96 -12.54
N PHE A 55 -14.65 6.74 -12.87
CA PHE A 55 -14.77 7.45 -14.15
C PHE A 55 -13.92 8.71 -14.25
N ASP A 56 -13.30 9.17 -13.16
CA ASP A 56 -12.34 10.29 -13.19
C ASP A 56 -11.08 9.95 -14.02
N ASP A 57 -10.78 8.66 -14.18
CA ASP A 57 -9.76 8.13 -15.08
C ASP A 57 -10.33 6.93 -15.84
N CYS A 58 -11.07 7.22 -16.90
CA CYS A 58 -11.75 6.21 -17.72
C CYS A 58 -10.77 5.19 -18.31
N HIS A 59 -9.57 5.63 -18.71
CA HIS A 59 -8.55 4.73 -19.25
C HIS A 59 -8.14 3.69 -18.20
N ASN A 60 -7.78 4.12 -17.01
CA ASN A 60 -7.42 3.22 -15.92
C ASN A 60 -8.61 2.35 -15.49
N CYS A 61 -9.83 2.90 -15.50
CA CYS A 61 -11.03 2.14 -15.21
C CYS A 61 -11.23 0.99 -16.20
N CYS A 62 -11.12 1.25 -17.50
CA CYS A 62 -11.23 0.21 -18.53
C CYS A 62 -10.15 -0.85 -18.39
N VAL A 63 -8.89 -0.44 -18.18
CA VAL A 63 -7.77 -1.38 -17.96
C VAL A 63 -8.03 -2.25 -16.73
N THR A 64 -8.49 -1.66 -15.64
CA THR A 64 -8.77 -2.39 -14.39
C THR A 64 -9.94 -3.36 -14.53
N CYS A 65 -10.96 -3.01 -15.31
CA CYS A 65 -12.11 -3.90 -15.55
C CYS A 65 -11.73 -5.11 -16.41
N VAL A 66 -10.87 -4.92 -17.41
CA VAL A 66 -10.46 -6.00 -18.34
C VAL A 66 -9.32 -6.84 -17.74
N CYS A 67 -8.32 -6.18 -17.16
CA CYS A 67 -7.11 -6.80 -16.63
C CYS A 67 -6.73 -6.19 -15.28
N PRO A 68 -7.41 -6.52 -14.19
CA PRO A 68 -7.13 -5.95 -12.85
C PRO A 68 -5.70 -6.25 -12.37
N CYS A 69 -5.10 -7.34 -12.86
CA CYS A 69 -3.71 -7.70 -12.57
C CYS A 69 -2.68 -6.66 -13.05
N ILE A 70 -2.98 -5.90 -14.11
CA ILE A 70 -2.09 -4.84 -14.59
C ILE A 70 -2.09 -3.67 -13.61
N THR A 71 -3.26 -3.16 -13.27
CA THR A 71 -3.42 -2.06 -12.31
C THR A 71 -2.87 -2.45 -10.94
N PHE A 72 -3.16 -3.67 -10.48
CA PHE A 72 -2.60 -4.20 -9.24
C PHE A 72 -1.07 -4.25 -9.28
N GLY A 73 -0.49 -4.79 -10.37
CA GLY A 73 0.96 -4.89 -10.52
C GLY A 73 1.66 -3.51 -10.51
N GLN A 74 1.06 -2.51 -11.15
CA GLN A 74 1.58 -1.13 -11.14
C GLN A 74 1.54 -0.54 -9.73
N THR A 75 0.42 -0.68 -9.03
CA THR A 75 0.24 -0.23 -7.66
C THR A 75 1.21 -0.93 -6.71
N ALA A 76 1.32 -2.25 -6.80
CA ALA A 76 2.21 -3.05 -5.98
C ALA A 76 3.69 -2.68 -6.14
N LYS A 77 4.13 -2.46 -7.38
CA LYS A 77 5.50 -2.01 -7.67
C LYS A 77 5.83 -0.69 -6.94
N ILE A 78 4.90 0.25 -6.93
CA ILE A 78 5.09 1.55 -6.27
C ILE A 78 5.13 1.37 -4.74
N ILE A 79 4.17 0.61 -4.18
CA ILE A 79 4.08 0.34 -2.74
C ILE A 79 5.32 -0.40 -2.24
N ASP A 80 5.86 -1.33 -3.03
CA ASP A 80 7.08 -2.07 -2.73
C ASP A 80 8.36 -1.29 -3.07
N ARG A 81 8.22 -0.02 -3.46
CA ARG A 81 9.34 0.86 -3.83
C ARG A 81 10.25 0.25 -4.91
N GLY A 82 9.67 -0.48 -5.84
CA GLY A 82 10.37 -1.12 -6.94
C GLY A 82 11.11 -2.42 -6.57
N SER A 83 10.99 -2.92 -5.34
CA SER A 83 11.60 -4.21 -4.94
C SER A 83 10.99 -5.41 -5.67
N THR A 84 9.70 -5.31 -6.01
CA THR A 84 9.00 -6.26 -6.86
C THR A 84 8.68 -5.66 -8.23
N SER A 85 8.80 -6.45 -9.30
CA SER A 85 8.43 -5.98 -10.63
C SER A 85 6.90 -5.96 -10.78
N CYS A 86 6.40 -5.03 -11.59
CA CYS A 86 4.99 -4.96 -11.95
C CYS A 86 4.47 -6.30 -12.51
N GLY A 87 5.28 -6.93 -13.39
CA GLY A 87 4.93 -8.23 -13.98
C GLY A 87 4.83 -9.35 -12.95
N THR A 88 5.76 -9.43 -12.00
CA THR A 88 5.75 -10.45 -10.94
C THR A 88 4.52 -10.31 -10.04
N SER A 89 4.24 -9.09 -9.56
CA SER A 89 3.09 -8.84 -8.70
C SER A 89 1.76 -9.06 -9.44
N GLY A 90 1.67 -8.62 -10.70
CA GLY A 90 0.51 -8.85 -11.54
C GLY A 90 0.27 -10.32 -11.87
N ALA A 91 1.34 -11.08 -12.18
CA ALA A 91 1.24 -12.50 -12.44
C ALA A 91 0.81 -13.28 -11.19
N LEU A 92 1.36 -12.94 -10.02
CA LEU A 92 0.95 -13.56 -8.76
C LEU A 92 -0.52 -13.25 -8.44
N TYR A 93 -0.95 -12.01 -8.66
CA TYR A 93 -2.35 -11.63 -8.51
C TYR A 93 -3.26 -12.44 -9.44
N ALA A 94 -2.91 -12.56 -10.72
CA ALA A 94 -3.65 -13.35 -11.69
C ALA A 94 -3.68 -14.83 -11.32
N LEU A 95 -2.57 -15.38 -10.84
CA LEU A 95 -2.49 -16.76 -10.38
C LEU A 95 -3.43 -17.01 -9.19
N VAL A 96 -3.39 -16.15 -8.18
CA VAL A 96 -4.31 -16.25 -7.01
C VAL A 96 -5.76 -16.14 -7.47
N MET A 97 -6.06 -15.22 -8.40
CA MET A 97 -7.40 -15.06 -8.96
C MET A 97 -7.88 -16.35 -9.65
N LEU A 98 -7.05 -16.97 -10.49
CA LEU A 98 -7.42 -18.16 -11.26
C LEU A 98 -7.52 -19.42 -10.41
N LEU A 99 -6.67 -19.57 -9.41
CA LEU A 99 -6.61 -20.78 -8.59
C LEU A 99 -7.61 -20.79 -7.43
N THR A 100 -7.83 -19.65 -6.81
CA THR A 100 -8.59 -19.57 -5.56
C THR A 100 -9.80 -18.64 -5.61
N GLY A 101 -9.83 -17.69 -6.55
CA GLY A 101 -10.83 -16.62 -6.57
C GLY A 101 -10.70 -15.61 -5.40
N CYS A 102 -9.69 -15.77 -4.54
CA CYS A 102 -9.49 -14.98 -3.31
C CYS A 102 -8.49 -13.83 -3.50
N GLN A 103 -8.37 -13.28 -4.70
CA GLN A 103 -7.51 -12.15 -5.00
C GLN A 103 -7.82 -10.90 -4.15
N CYS A 104 -9.05 -10.80 -3.66
CA CYS A 104 -9.46 -9.71 -2.76
C CYS A 104 -8.65 -9.67 -1.47
N VAL A 105 -8.28 -10.84 -0.92
CA VAL A 105 -7.43 -10.93 0.28
C VAL A 105 -6.04 -10.40 -0.03
N TYR A 106 -5.46 -10.77 -1.16
CA TYR A 106 -4.15 -10.29 -1.59
C TYR A 106 -4.14 -8.78 -1.81
N SER A 107 -5.17 -8.24 -2.48
CA SER A 107 -5.34 -6.79 -2.65
C SER A 107 -5.53 -6.05 -1.33
N CYS A 108 -6.28 -6.63 -0.40
CA CYS A 108 -6.52 -6.07 0.93
C CYS A 108 -5.21 -5.83 1.70
N PHE A 109 -4.27 -6.77 1.65
CA PHE A 109 -2.95 -6.60 2.26
C PHE A 109 -2.17 -5.42 1.67
N TYR A 110 -2.19 -5.27 0.35
CA TYR A 110 -1.50 -4.16 -0.30
C TYR A 110 -2.16 -2.81 0.01
N ARG A 111 -3.49 -2.77 0.08
CA ARG A 111 -4.23 -1.59 0.52
C ARG A 111 -3.88 -1.19 1.96
N ALA A 112 -3.84 -2.15 2.87
CA ALA A 112 -3.42 -1.91 4.25
C ALA A 112 -1.97 -1.39 4.32
N LYS A 113 -1.06 -1.99 3.54
CA LYS A 113 0.34 -1.55 3.42
C LYS A 113 0.43 -0.13 2.88
N MET A 114 -0.33 0.20 1.83
CA MET A 114 -0.41 1.55 1.27
C MET A 114 -0.92 2.57 2.30
N ARG A 115 -1.98 2.24 3.03
CA ARG A 115 -2.51 3.12 4.07
C ARG A 115 -1.48 3.37 5.18
N ALA A 116 -0.80 2.32 5.62
CA ALA A 116 0.27 2.44 6.60
C ALA A 116 1.41 3.35 6.11
N GLN A 117 1.82 3.16 4.85
CA GLN A 117 2.94 3.88 4.26
C GLN A 117 2.64 5.37 4.02
N TYR A 118 1.40 5.70 3.67
CA TYR A 118 1.01 7.06 3.31
C TYR A 118 0.09 7.74 4.34
N GLY A 119 -0.16 7.10 5.48
CA GLY A 119 -0.99 7.65 6.56
C GLY A 119 -2.44 7.86 6.14
N LEU A 120 -3.00 6.99 5.29
CA LEU A 120 -4.36 7.16 4.80
C LEU A 120 -5.41 6.61 5.78
N GLN A 121 -6.55 7.31 5.85
CA GLN A 121 -7.66 6.90 6.71
C GLN A 121 -8.24 5.53 6.31
N VAL A 122 -8.77 4.83 7.30
CA VAL A 122 -9.53 3.60 7.07
C VAL A 122 -10.83 3.97 6.35
N SER A 123 -11.16 3.24 5.28
CA SER A 123 -12.47 3.38 4.64
C SER A 123 -13.58 2.95 5.62
N PRO A 124 -14.80 3.51 5.49
CA PRO A 124 -15.93 3.11 6.35
C PRO A 124 -16.23 1.60 6.30
N CYS A 125 -15.93 0.97 5.16
CA CYS A 125 -15.89 -0.49 5.06
C CYS A 125 -14.45 -0.98 5.21
N SER A 126 -14.25 -2.14 5.84
CA SER A 126 -12.92 -2.75 5.94
C SER A 126 -12.32 -2.95 4.55
N ASP A 127 -10.99 -2.87 4.46
CA ASP A 127 -10.28 -2.99 3.18
C ASP A 127 -10.65 -4.28 2.42
N CYS A 128 -10.89 -5.38 3.15
CA CYS A 128 -11.34 -6.63 2.56
C CYS A 128 -12.74 -6.55 1.98
N CYS A 129 -13.69 -5.93 2.68
CA CYS A 129 -15.06 -5.78 2.19
C CYS A 129 -15.12 -4.96 0.91
N VAL A 130 -14.34 -3.87 0.86
CA VAL A 130 -14.27 -3.00 -0.33
C VAL A 130 -13.77 -3.77 -1.55
N HIS A 131 -12.73 -4.60 -1.39
CA HIS A 131 -12.20 -5.42 -2.48
C HIS A 131 -13.09 -6.63 -2.82
N CYS A 132 -13.84 -7.18 -1.86
CA CYS A 132 -14.77 -8.26 -2.12
C CYS A 132 -16.02 -7.80 -2.86
N CYS A 133 -16.55 -6.61 -2.51
CA CYS A 133 -17.79 -6.09 -3.11
C CYS A 133 -17.57 -5.53 -4.53
N CYS A 134 -16.48 -4.78 -4.74
CA CYS A 134 -16.16 -4.16 -6.02
C CYS A 134 -14.65 -4.04 -6.19
N GLN A 135 -14.04 -5.04 -6.79
CA GLN A 135 -12.58 -5.08 -6.94
C GLN A 135 -12.01 -3.93 -7.78
N CYS A 136 -12.74 -3.48 -8.80
CA CYS A 136 -12.28 -2.42 -9.70
C CYS A 136 -12.19 -1.06 -8.99
N CYS A 137 -13.16 -0.75 -8.13
CA CYS A 137 -13.24 0.56 -7.47
C CYS A 137 -12.03 0.86 -6.57
N PRO A 138 -11.64 -0.03 -5.63
CA PRO A 138 -10.48 0.22 -4.78
C PRO A 138 -9.17 0.21 -5.56
N LEU A 139 -8.98 -0.66 -6.55
CA LEU A 139 -7.78 -0.66 -7.40
C LEU A 139 -7.63 0.64 -8.18
N CYS A 140 -8.74 1.16 -8.74
CA CYS A 140 -8.74 2.46 -9.40
C CYS A 140 -8.45 3.61 -8.43
N GLN A 141 -8.98 3.56 -7.20
CA GLN A 141 -8.73 4.56 -6.18
C GLN A 141 -7.25 4.56 -5.77
N GLU A 142 -6.68 3.39 -5.50
CA GLU A 142 -5.28 3.23 -5.13
C GLU A 142 -4.33 3.76 -6.21
N TYR A 143 -4.59 3.40 -7.46
CA TYR A 143 -3.81 3.87 -8.60
C TYR A 143 -3.85 5.40 -8.72
N ARG A 144 -5.05 6.01 -8.65
CA ARG A 144 -5.21 7.46 -8.72
C ARG A 144 -4.53 8.18 -7.56
N GLU A 145 -4.61 7.61 -6.35
CA GLU A 145 -3.95 8.16 -5.18
C GLU A 145 -2.43 8.22 -5.36
N LEU A 146 -1.82 7.13 -5.85
CA LEU A 146 -0.39 7.07 -6.11
C LEU A 146 0.02 8.03 -7.24
N LYS A 147 -0.75 8.08 -8.32
CA LYS A 147 -0.53 8.99 -9.44
C LYS A 147 -0.58 10.47 -9.01
N LYS A 148 -1.52 10.85 -8.14
CA LYS A 148 -1.60 12.21 -7.59
C LYS A 148 -0.42 12.57 -6.69
N ARG A 149 0.20 11.58 -6.07
CA ARG A 149 1.41 11.75 -5.26
C ARG A 149 2.69 11.84 -6.10
N GLY A 150 2.58 11.75 -7.42
CA GLY A 150 3.71 11.83 -8.35
C GLY A 150 4.54 10.55 -8.45
N LEU A 151 3.94 9.40 -8.16
CA LEU A 151 4.58 8.10 -8.13
C LEU A 151 4.19 7.24 -9.34
#